data_0fe7091c50cd79cb0fec80658d8e5567
#
_entry.id   0fe7091c50cd79cb0fec80658d8e5567
#
_cell.length_a   1.000
_cell.length_b   1.000
_cell.length_c   1.000
_cell.angle_alpha   90.00
_cell.angle_beta   90.00
_cell.angle_gamma   90.00
#
_symmetry.space_group_name_H-M   'P 1'
#
loop_
_entity.id
_entity.type
_entity.pdbx_description
1 polymer ?
#
loop_
_entity_poly.entity_id
_entity_poly.type
_entity_poly.pdbx_seq_one_letter_code
_entity_poly.pdbx_strand_id
1 'polypeptide(L)'
;MPQLTDIGRIGRDAELRYTTGQNPTAVISLTLACDYGRKGQDGKKPTQWVEAVIFGKQAETLAPYLVRGQLMHFTIDDAHIEEFRRQDGSQGSKLTGRVIAIKFAGAPPQGAQQQAQQQQAQQPRQQSRPQQQAPQQSQQGAPPSFDDFDDDIPFAPLHPINGA
;
A
#
# COMPACT_ATOMS: atom_id res chain seq x y z
N MET A 1 -7.10 -17.73 17.81
CA MET A 1 -7.95 -16.55 17.53
C MET A 1 -8.60 -16.76 16.18
N PRO A 2 -9.88 -16.41 15.99
CA PRO A 2 -10.55 -16.59 14.71
C PRO A 2 -9.92 -15.67 13.67
N GLN A 3 -9.69 -16.20 12.47
CA GLN A 3 -9.18 -15.44 11.32
C GLN A 3 -10.22 -15.38 10.23
N LEU A 4 -10.30 -14.25 9.56
CA LEU A 4 -11.10 -14.05 8.36
C LEU A 4 -10.18 -13.64 7.20
N THR A 5 -10.29 -14.36 6.10
CA THR A 5 -9.61 -14.02 4.86
C THR A 5 -10.64 -13.81 3.76
N ASP A 6 -10.60 -12.67 3.09
CA ASP A 6 -11.56 -12.33 2.03
C ASP A 6 -10.98 -11.32 1.04
N ILE A 7 -11.75 -11.03 0.00
CA ILE A 7 -11.49 -9.96 -0.97
C ILE A 7 -12.57 -8.90 -0.80
N GLY A 8 -12.15 -7.67 -0.55
CA GLY A 8 -13.07 -6.56 -0.36
C GLY A 8 -12.62 -5.28 -1.04
N ARG A 9 -13.56 -4.35 -1.21
CA ARG A 9 -13.27 -2.99 -1.67
C ARG A 9 -13.23 -2.04 -0.49
N ILE A 10 -12.26 -1.14 -0.49
CA ILE A 10 -12.18 -0.07 0.50
C ILE A 10 -13.38 0.88 0.31
N GLY A 11 -14.18 1.04 1.36
CA GLY A 11 -15.40 1.84 1.31
C GLY A 11 -15.17 3.34 1.45
N ARG A 12 -14.09 3.75 2.12
CA ARG A 12 -13.67 5.15 2.31
C ARG A 12 -12.15 5.24 2.35
N ASP A 13 -11.61 6.42 2.06
CA ASP A 13 -10.18 6.66 2.17
C ASP A 13 -9.70 6.40 3.61
N ALA A 14 -8.52 5.81 3.72
CA ALA A 14 -7.93 5.51 5.01
C ALA A 14 -7.42 6.79 5.68
N GLU A 15 -7.75 6.95 6.96
CA GLU A 15 -7.24 8.04 7.79
C GLU A 15 -6.16 7.49 8.71
N LEU A 16 -4.93 8.01 8.54
CA LEU A 16 -3.85 7.72 9.46
C LEU A 16 -4.02 8.54 10.73
N ARG A 17 -4.05 7.88 11.86
CA ARG A 17 -4.11 8.48 13.20
C ARG A 17 -3.00 7.93 14.07
N TYR A 18 -2.69 8.63 15.17
CA TYR A 18 -1.74 8.16 16.16
C TYR A 18 -2.44 8.00 17.50
N THR A 19 -2.09 6.93 18.21
CA THR A 19 -2.58 6.74 19.58
C THR A 19 -2.01 7.81 20.50
N THR A 20 -2.77 8.19 21.53
CA THR A 20 -2.31 9.10 22.58
C THR A 20 -1.46 8.33 23.60
N GLY A 21 -0.31 8.90 24.03
CA GLY A 21 0.56 8.28 25.02
C GLY A 21 2.04 8.64 24.82
N GLN A 22 2.90 8.08 25.67
CA GLN A 22 4.35 8.32 25.59
C GLN A 22 5.01 7.74 24.34
N ASN A 23 4.42 6.69 23.76
CA ASN A 23 4.89 6.06 22.52
C ASN A 23 3.72 6.01 21.52
N PRO A 24 3.47 7.08 20.76
CA PRO A 24 2.37 7.12 19.80
C PRO A 24 2.57 6.06 18.71
N THR A 25 1.55 5.25 18.49
CA THR A 25 1.54 4.21 17.46
C THR A 25 0.60 4.63 16.35
N ALA A 26 1.05 4.52 15.10
CA ALA A 26 0.22 4.77 13.93
C ALA A 26 -0.92 3.74 13.83
N VAL A 27 -2.12 4.19 13.51
CA VAL A 27 -3.32 3.36 13.39
C VAL A 27 -4.16 3.81 12.21
N ILE A 28 -4.62 2.85 11.43
CA ILE A 28 -5.60 3.07 10.36
C ILE A 28 -6.81 2.16 10.60
N SER A 29 -8.00 2.73 10.52
CA SER A 29 -9.26 1.99 10.47
C SER A 29 -9.76 1.92 9.03
N LEU A 30 -9.90 0.70 8.49
CA LEU A 30 -10.41 0.42 7.16
C LEU A 30 -11.85 -0.07 7.24
N THR A 31 -12.69 0.44 6.37
CA THR A 31 -14.02 -0.12 6.12
C THR A 31 -13.98 -0.88 4.80
N LEU A 32 -14.20 -2.18 4.83
CA LEU A 32 -14.12 -3.07 3.68
C LEU A 32 -15.51 -3.60 3.32
N ALA A 33 -15.87 -3.49 2.04
CA ALA A 33 -17.08 -4.05 1.47
C ALA A 33 -16.77 -5.39 0.84
N CYS A 34 -17.28 -6.47 1.42
CA CYS A 34 -17.10 -7.85 0.98
C CYS A 34 -18.42 -8.39 0.45
N ASP A 35 -18.43 -8.90 -0.77
CA ASP A 35 -19.61 -9.50 -1.36
C ASP A 35 -19.77 -10.94 -0.87
N TYR A 36 -20.97 -11.32 -0.47
CA TYR A 36 -21.23 -12.69 -0.04
C TYR A 36 -22.51 -13.26 -0.65
N GLY A 37 -22.71 -14.58 -0.53
CA GLY A 37 -23.93 -15.24 -0.94
C GLY A 37 -24.22 -15.22 -2.44
N ARG A 38 -25.47 -15.42 -2.79
CA ARG A 38 -25.97 -15.43 -4.16
C ARG A 38 -26.53 -14.05 -4.53
N LYS A 39 -26.58 -13.74 -5.82
CA LYS A 39 -27.22 -12.53 -6.33
C LYS A 39 -28.71 -12.52 -5.96
N GLY A 40 -29.20 -11.40 -5.46
CA GLY A 40 -30.60 -11.15 -5.21
C GLY A 40 -31.41 -10.96 -6.50
N GLN A 41 -32.69 -10.65 -6.37
CA GLN A 41 -33.57 -10.36 -7.51
C GLN A 41 -33.14 -9.10 -8.27
N ASP A 42 -32.44 -8.19 -7.62
CA ASP A 42 -31.82 -6.97 -8.20
C ASP A 42 -30.51 -7.25 -8.95
N GLY A 43 -30.09 -8.52 -9.05
CA GLY A 43 -28.85 -8.94 -9.71
C GLY A 43 -27.58 -8.63 -8.93
N LYS A 44 -27.66 -8.06 -7.73
CA LYS A 44 -26.52 -7.70 -6.88
C LYS A 44 -26.31 -8.75 -5.78
N LYS A 45 -25.08 -8.92 -5.37
CA LYS A 45 -24.75 -9.69 -4.17
C LYS A 45 -24.95 -8.82 -2.92
N PRO A 46 -25.40 -9.40 -1.80
CA PRO A 46 -25.39 -8.69 -0.54
C PRO A 46 -23.94 -8.39 -0.12
N THR A 47 -23.76 -7.30 0.60
CA THR A 47 -22.45 -6.83 1.05
C THR A 47 -22.32 -6.93 2.55
N GLN A 48 -21.27 -7.61 3.02
CA GLN A 48 -20.84 -7.59 4.40
C GLN A 48 -19.79 -6.50 4.60
N TRP A 49 -20.03 -5.62 5.55
CA TRP A 49 -19.07 -4.61 5.95
C TRP A 49 -18.16 -5.16 7.05
N VAL A 50 -16.86 -5.00 6.84
CA VAL A 50 -15.82 -5.39 7.80
C VAL A 50 -15.02 -4.15 8.17
N GLU A 51 -14.84 -3.90 9.46
CA GLU A 51 -13.96 -2.86 9.96
C GLU A 51 -12.63 -3.50 10.37
N ALA A 52 -11.56 -3.17 9.66
CA ALA A 52 -10.25 -3.76 9.89
C ALA A 52 -9.25 -2.69 10.33
N VAL A 53 -8.41 -3.01 11.31
CA VAL A 53 -7.45 -2.07 11.90
C VAL A 53 -6.03 -2.49 11.55
N ILE A 54 -5.22 -1.52 11.08
CA ILE A 54 -3.78 -1.68 10.83
C ILE A 54 -3.01 -0.84 11.84
N PHE A 55 -1.94 -1.40 12.40
CA PHE A 55 -1.11 -0.73 13.41
C PHE A 55 0.34 -0.55 12.96
N GLY A 56 1.00 0.45 13.56
CA GLY A 56 2.43 0.68 13.49
C GLY A 56 2.93 1.07 12.10
N LYS A 57 4.17 0.71 11.81
CA LYS A 57 4.85 1.06 10.56
C LYS A 57 4.10 0.63 9.30
N GLN A 58 3.35 -0.48 9.36
CA GLN A 58 2.52 -0.93 8.25
C GLN A 58 1.40 0.07 7.93
N ALA A 59 0.80 0.69 8.95
CA ALA A 59 -0.20 1.73 8.78
C ALA A 59 0.40 2.95 8.05
N GLU A 60 1.57 3.43 8.47
CA GLU A 60 2.25 4.57 7.84
C GLU A 60 2.59 4.30 6.37
N THR A 61 3.14 3.10 6.08
CA THR A 61 3.57 2.73 4.73
C THR A 61 2.39 2.56 3.78
N LEU A 62 1.28 2.00 4.25
CA LEU A 62 0.13 1.67 3.41
C LEU A 62 -0.87 2.82 3.25
N ALA A 63 -0.87 3.79 4.15
CA ALA A 63 -1.82 4.92 4.14
C ALA A 63 -2.07 5.53 2.76
N PRO A 64 -1.04 5.87 1.96
CA PRO A 64 -1.24 6.50 0.65
C PRO A 64 -1.92 5.62 -0.39
N TYR A 65 -1.91 4.30 -0.19
CA TYR A 65 -2.44 3.31 -1.13
C TYR A 65 -3.84 2.81 -0.75
N LEU A 66 -4.29 3.08 0.47
CA LEU A 66 -5.57 2.63 1.00
C LEU A 66 -6.68 3.62 0.68
N VAL A 67 -7.00 3.76 -0.61
CA VAL A 67 -7.98 4.71 -1.13
C VAL A 67 -9.31 4.03 -1.43
N ARG A 68 -10.39 4.80 -1.36
CA ARG A 68 -11.75 4.33 -1.66
C ARG A 68 -11.84 3.63 -3.02
N GLY A 69 -12.51 2.48 -3.04
CA GLY A 69 -12.73 1.69 -4.25
C GLY A 69 -11.59 0.73 -4.59
N GLN A 70 -10.42 0.84 -3.96
CA GLN A 70 -9.32 -0.10 -4.15
C GLN A 70 -9.75 -1.50 -3.74
N LEU A 71 -9.56 -2.47 -4.65
CA LEU A 71 -9.78 -3.88 -4.38
C LEU A 71 -8.55 -4.46 -3.69
N MET A 72 -8.77 -5.20 -2.64
CA MET A 72 -7.69 -5.85 -1.90
C MET A 72 -8.11 -7.21 -1.36
N HIS A 73 -7.16 -8.13 -1.34
CA HIS A 73 -7.22 -9.34 -0.55
C HIS A 73 -6.64 -9.03 0.83
N PHE A 74 -7.32 -9.45 1.89
CA PHE A 74 -6.90 -9.18 3.26
C PHE A 74 -7.12 -10.39 4.15
N THR A 75 -6.31 -10.47 5.19
CA THR A 75 -6.50 -11.40 6.29
C THR A 75 -6.53 -10.59 7.59
N ILE A 76 -7.60 -10.75 8.37
CA ILE A 76 -7.70 -10.21 9.71
C ILE A 76 -7.58 -11.32 10.75
N ASP A 77 -6.94 -11.00 11.84
CA ASP A 77 -6.84 -11.81 13.05
C ASP A 77 -7.76 -11.22 14.13
N ASP A 78 -8.12 -12.05 15.11
CA ASP A 78 -9.05 -11.68 16.17
C ASP A 78 -10.40 -11.17 15.63
N ALA A 79 -10.90 -11.85 14.58
CA ALA A 79 -12.16 -11.49 13.95
C ALA A 79 -13.32 -11.74 14.91
N HIS A 80 -14.05 -10.69 15.27
CA HIS A 80 -15.18 -10.75 16.20
C HIS A 80 -16.25 -9.72 15.85
N ILE A 81 -17.44 -9.92 16.41
CA ILE A 81 -18.53 -8.96 16.31
C ILE A 81 -18.45 -8.00 17.50
N GLU A 82 -18.32 -6.71 17.20
CA GLU A 82 -18.37 -5.64 18.18
C GLU A 82 -19.74 -4.95 18.13
N GLU A 83 -20.40 -4.83 19.26
CA GLU A 83 -21.66 -4.11 19.41
C GLU A 83 -21.38 -2.65 19.75
N PHE A 84 -22.12 -1.74 19.14
CA PHE A 84 -22.01 -0.32 19.39
C PHE A 84 -23.38 0.37 19.40
N ARG A 85 -23.48 1.50 20.08
CA ARG A 85 -24.69 2.31 20.08
C ARG A 85 -24.57 3.41 19.04
N ARG A 86 -25.55 3.51 18.14
CA ARG A 86 -25.64 4.59 17.15
C ARG A 86 -26.08 5.89 17.83
N GLN A 87 -25.90 7.02 17.13
CA GLN A 87 -26.29 8.33 17.63
C GLN A 87 -27.81 8.47 17.87
N ASP A 88 -28.63 7.69 17.16
CA ASP A 88 -30.08 7.60 17.33
C ASP A 88 -30.50 6.72 18.53
N GLY A 89 -29.53 6.18 19.29
CA GLY A 89 -29.76 5.31 20.45
C GLY A 89 -29.97 3.84 20.08
N SER A 90 -30.07 3.47 18.81
CA SER A 90 -30.21 2.08 18.37
C SER A 90 -28.91 1.28 18.56
N GLN A 91 -29.01 -0.02 18.75
CA GLN A 91 -27.87 -0.92 18.77
C GLN A 91 -27.45 -1.24 17.33
N GLY A 92 -26.15 -1.27 17.08
CA GLY A 92 -25.55 -1.75 15.85
C GLY A 92 -24.49 -2.81 16.15
N SER A 93 -24.18 -3.62 15.16
CA SER A 93 -23.07 -4.57 15.24
C SER A 93 -22.17 -4.42 14.01
N LYS A 94 -20.90 -4.64 14.17
CA LYS A 94 -19.89 -4.63 13.10
C LYS A 94 -18.95 -5.82 13.27
N LEU A 95 -18.54 -6.41 12.16
CA LEU A 95 -17.45 -7.37 12.16
C LEU A 95 -16.13 -6.61 12.14
N THR A 96 -15.27 -6.86 13.11
CA THR A 96 -13.99 -6.17 13.25
C THR A 96 -12.83 -7.12 13.48
N GLY A 97 -11.59 -6.64 13.30
CA GLY A 97 -10.37 -7.39 13.60
C GLY A 97 -9.11 -6.63 13.17
N ARG A 98 -7.97 -7.21 13.50
CA ARG A 98 -6.66 -6.64 13.16
C ARG A 98 -6.15 -7.23 11.85
N VAL A 99 -5.73 -6.38 10.93
CA VAL A 99 -5.10 -6.80 9.68
C VAL A 99 -3.71 -7.39 9.96
N ILE A 100 -3.49 -8.60 9.44
CA ILE A 100 -2.18 -9.27 9.50
C ILE A 100 -1.56 -9.47 8.11
N ALA A 101 -2.37 -9.47 7.06
CA ALA A 101 -1.88 -9.55 5.69
C ALA A 101 -2.77 -8.75 4.74
N ILE A 102 -2.13 -8.09 3.76
CA ILE A 102 -2.79 -7.35 2.68
C ILE A 102 -2.08 -7.65 1.36
N LYS A 103 -2.87 -7.83 0.31
CA LYS A 103 -2.41 -7.86 -1.07
C LYS A 103 -3.37 -7.06 -1.93
N PHE A 104 -2.88 -6.03 -2.61
CA PHE A 104 -3.69 -5.25 -3.54
C PHE A 104 -4.06 -6.11 -4.76
N ALA A 105 -5.32 -6.07 -5.15
CA ALA A 105 -5.88 -6.76 -6.29
C ALA A 105 -6.41 -5.74 -7.30
N GLY A 106 -5.86 -5.75 -8.51
CA GLY A 106 -6.23 -4.79 -9.56
C GLY A 106 -5.47 -3.46 -9.51
N ALA A 107 -5.66 -2.66 -10.58
CA ALA A 107 -5.09 -1.33 -10.65
C ALA A 107 -5.75 -0.39 -9.62
N PRO A 108 -5.01 0.58 -9.06
CA PRO A 108 -5.59 1.59 -8.20
C PRO A 108 -6.62 2.43 -8.97
N PRO A 109 -7.66 2.93 -8.30
CA PRO A 109 -8.63 3.84 -8.92
C PRO A 109 -7.91 5.05 -9.53
N GLN A 110 -8.32 5.47 -10.73
CA GLN A 110 -7.63 6.50 -11.52
C GLN A 110 -7.41 7.83 -10.79
N GLY A 111 -8.18 8.14 -9.74
CA GLY A 111 -8.01 9.35 -8.93
C GLY A 111 -6.83 9.31 -7.94
N ALA A 112 -6.36 8.13 -7.55
CA ALA A 112 -5.30 7.97 -6.54
C ALA A 112 -3.89 8.26 -7.08
N GLN A 113 -3.68 8.06 -8.38
CA GLN A 113 -2.37 8.31 -9.01
C GLN A 113 -2.00 9.80 -9.06
N GLN A 114 -2.97 10.70 -9.12
CA GLN A 114 -2.71 12.15 -9.15
C GLN A 114 -2.29 12.70 -7.79
N GLN A 115 -2.80 12.15 -6.68
CA GLN A 115 -2.42 12.60 -5.34
C GLN A 115 -1.03 12.12 -4.93
N ALA A 116 -0.62 10.91 -5.33
CA ALA A 116 0.72 10.39 -5.04
C ALA A 116 1.82 11.17 -5.78
N GLN A 117 1.56 11.63 -7.01
CA GLN A 117 2.50 12.45 -7.78
C GLN A 117 2.64 13.87 -7.23
N GLN A 118 1.57 14.46 -6.68
CA GLN A 118 1.62 15.81 -6.10
C GLN A 118 2.39 15.85 -4.77
N GLN A 119 2.38 14.79 -3.98
CA GLN A 119 3.14 14.72 -2.73
C GLN A 119 4.66 14.53 -2.96
N GLN A 120 5.07 13.87 -4.04
CA GLN A 120 6.50 13.79 -4.42
C GLN A 120 7.06 15.08 -5.02
N ALA A 121 6.22 15.95 -5.58
CA ALA A 121 6.64 17.22 -6.15
C ALA A 121 6.90 18.33 -5.11
N GLN A 122 6.50 18.14 -3.86
CA GLN A 122 6.64 19.13 -2.78
C GLN A 122 7.84 18.91 -1.85
N GLN A 123 8.74 17.96 -2.13
CA GLN A 123 10.02 17.94 -1.43
C GLN A 123 10.85 19.13 -1.90
N PRO A 124 11.23 20.07 -1.00
CA PRO A 124 12.10 21.20 -1.36
C PRO A 124 13.42 20.62 -1.85
N ARG A 125 13.74 20.84 -3.14
CA ARG A 125 15.10 20.65 -3.62
C ARG A 125 15.99 21.59 -2.81
N GLN A 126 16.80 21.03 -1.94
CA GLN A 126 17.91 21.77 -1.34
C GLN A 126 18.74 22.35 -2.49
N GLN A 127 18.65 23.64 -2.66
CA GLN A 127 19.51 24.40 -3.56
C GLN A 127 20.95 24.20 -3.10
N SER A 128 21.69 23.37 -3.81
CA SER A 128 23.13 23.35 -3.73
C SER A 128 23.63 24.74 -4.18
N ARG A 129 24.24 25.47 -3.24
CA ARG A 129 24.94 26.74 -3.47
C ARG A 129 25.89 26.57 -4.66
N PRO A 130 25.94 27.52 -5.60
CA PRO A 130 26.98 27.55 -6.61
C PRO A 130 28.33 27.87 -5.95
N GLN A 131 29.23 26.91 -5.97
CA GLN A 131 30.63 27.13 -5.63
C GLN A 131 31.26 27.90 -6.80
N GLN A 132 31.76 29.12 -6.55
CA GLN A 132 32.54 29.95 -7.47
C GLN A 132 33.75 29.15 -7.97
N GLN A 133 33.76 28.86 -9.26
CA GLN A 133 34.93 28.35 -9.93
C GLN A 133 35.82 29.51 -10.37
N ALA A 134 37.08 29.50 -9.94
CA ALA A 134 38.17 30.24 -10.47
C ALA A 134 38.53 29.74 -11.89
N PRO A 135 39.01 30.58 -12.82
CA PRO A 135 39.27 30.18 -14.20
C PRO A 135 40.58 29.41 -14.28
N GLN A 136 40.56 28.20 -14.82
CA GLN A 136 41.75 27.48 -15.26
C GLN A 136 41.66 27.08 -16.74
N GLN A 137 42.74 27.34 -17.42
CA GLN A 137 42.98 27.30 -18.83
C GLN A 137 42.69 26.01 -19.57
N SER A 138 42.30 26.19 -20.80
CA SER A 138 42.20 25.29 -21.94
C SER A 138 43.31 24.25 -22.08
N GLN A 139 42.92 22.95 -22.18
CA GLN A 139 43.62 21.97 -23.03
C GLN A 139 42.60 21.10 -23.75
N GLN A 140 42.66 21.11 -25.07
CA GLN A 140 41.94 20.30 -26.02
C GLN A 140 42.35 18.81 -25.82
N GLY A 141 41.40 17.95 -25.58
CA GLY A 141 41.54 16.51 -25.68
C GLY A 141 40.26 15.94 -26.31
N ALA A 142 40.41 15.18 -27.39
CA ALA A 142 39.37 14.57 -28.18
C ALA A 142 38.42 13.64 -27.39
N PRO A 143 37.16 13.46 -27.85
CA PRO A 143 36.18 12.60 -27.17
C PRO A 143 36.59 11.12 -27.33
N PRO A 144 36.39 10.27 -26.27
CA PRO A 144 36.58 8.83 -26.37
C PRO A 144 35.42 8.21 -27.18
N SER A 145 35.79 7.32 -28.09
CA SER A 145 34.88 6.51 -28.90
C SER A 145 34.17 5.45 -28.06
N PHE A 146 32.91 5.21 -28.38
CA PHE A 146 32.00 4.28 -27.70
C PHE A 146 32.16 2.79 -28.09
N ASP A 147 33.37 2.31 -28.41
CA ASP A 147 33.58 0.97 -28.96
C ASP A 147 34.23 -0.05 -27.99
N ASP A 148 34.21 0.23 -26.68
CA ASP A 148 34.81 -0.71 -25.68
C ASP A 148 33.80 -1.13 -24.59
N PHE A 149 32.66 -1.63 -24.99
CA PHE A 149 31.84 -2.48 -24.11
C PHE A 149 31.78 -3.88 -24.69
N ASP A 150 32.85 -4.63 -24.43
CA ASP A 150 32.89 -6.09 -24.58
C ASP A 150 31.98 -6.70 -23.50
N ASP A 151 30.86 -7.25 -23.97
CA ASP A 151 29.78 -7.85 -23.17
C ASP A 151 30.16 -9.30 -22.85
N ASP A 152 31.12 -9.50 -21.96
CA ASP A 152 31.47 -10.83 -21.42
C ASP A 152 30.56 -11.14 -20.22
N ILE A 153 29.36 -11.68 -20.49
CA ILE A 153 28.54 -12.32 -19.47
C ILE A 153 28.96 -13.79 -19.38
N PRO A 154 29.63 -14.25 -18.29
CA PRO A 154 29.98 -15.65 -18.14
C PRO A 154 28.74 -16.47 -17.79
N PHE A 155 28.25 -17.27 -18.76
CA PHE A 155 27.28 -18.32 -18.49
C PHE A 155 27.96 -19.46 -17.72
N ALA A 156 27.54 -19.68 -16.48
CA ALA A 156 27.96 -20.82 -15.69
C ALA A 156 27.46 -22.13 -16.34
N PRO A 157 28.32 -23.16 -16.50
CA PRO A 157 27.91 -24.41 -17.09
C PRO A 157 26.98 -25.19 -16.15
N LEU A 158 25.87 -25.70 -16.72
CA LEU A 158 24.93 -26.59 -16.05
C LEU A 158 25.64 -27.94 -15.73
N HIS A 159 25.70 -28.29 -14.44
CA HIS A 159 26.14 -29.62 -14.02
C HIS A 159 25.08 -30.66 -14.36
N PRO A 160 25.46 -31.80 -15.02
CA PRO A 160 24.54 -32.91 -15.22
C PRO A 160 24.26 -33.61 -13.89
N ILE A 161 22.97 -33.78 -13.59
CA ILE A 161 22.50 -34.59 -12.46
C ILE A 161 22.63 -36.05 -12.90
N ASN A 162 23.64 -36.78 -12.43
CA ASN A 162 23.71 -38.23 -12.55
C ASN A 162 22.81 -38.84 -11.48
N GLY A 163 21.72 -39.45 -11.90
CA GLY A 163 20.93 -40.34 -11.09
C GLY A 163 21.57 -41.73 -10.99
N ALA A 164 21.58 -42.29 -9.82
CA ALA A 164 21.60 -43.70 -9.50
C ALA A 164 20.73 -43.95 -8.28
#